data_abf114fcac1c0ad8425ee804dfa6900a
#
_entry.id   abf114fcac1c0ad8425ee804dfa6900a
#
_cell.length_a   1.000
_cell.length_b   1.000
_cell.length_c   1.000
_cell.angle_alpha   90.00
_cell.angle_beta   90.00
_cell.angle_gamma   90.00
#
_symmetry.space_group_name_H-M   'P 1'
#
loop_
_entity.id
_entity.type
_entity.pdbx_description
1 polymer ?
#
loop_
_entity_poly.entity_id
_entity_poly.type
_entity_poly.pdbx_seq_one_letter_code
_entity_poly.pdbx_strand_id
1 'polypeptide(L)'
;VRAPVDVALAESVDALPPGDGWAFEPKFDGHRMVVLRAADGVVLQARSGRLVARAFPDLVAAAAALPAGTVLDGEVVVWHDGRTDFAAVQRRAAAASAPRARALARELPASYAAFDLLAEGGTDLRRLPYAERRSRLVRLLAPLGPPLQPVPSTTDRATALDWYGTLTASGIEGLVAKRLDGPYRGGRRTWLKLRHSDTRDAQVVGFTGAVGAPRALVVVVPGDGSPVLTTPLGAGLRAEAAVLLPAPTGEEGVVTGVGVGEVPYQVLPLEGQLVVEVRQRSTRHGAFSAEAVRFR
;
A
#
# COMPACT_ATOMS: atom_id res chain seq x y z
N VAL A 1 -26.75 1.82 -2.97
CA VAL A 1 -25.47 2.56 -2.92
C VAL A 1 -25.28 3.26 -4.25
N ARG A 2 -24.89 4.53 -4.26
CA ARG A 2 -24.68 5.35 -5.47
C ARG A 2 -23.28 5.99 -5.41
N ALA A 3 -22.69 6.27 -6.58
CA ALA A 3 -21.46 7.05 -6.66
C ALA A 3 -21.71 8.54 -6.31
N PRO A 4 -20.74 9.26 -5.68
CA PRO A 4 -19.49 8.70 -5.19
C PRO A 4 -19.65 7.88 -3.89
N VAL A 5 -18.91 6.80 -3.79
CA VAL A 5 -18.85 5.94 -2.61
C VAL A 5 -17.59 6.27 -1.81
N ASP A 6 -17.75 6.67 -0.56
CA ASP A 6 -16.63 6.79 0.36
C ASP A 6 -16.11 5.41 0.74
N VAL A 7 -14.80 5.19 0.53
CA VAL A 7 -14.17 3.90 0.80
C VAL A 7 -13.62 3.81 2.22
N ALA A 8 -13.71 2.62 2.84
CA ALA A 8 -13.08 2.36 4.13
C ALA A 8 -11.55 2.48 4.02
N LEU A 9 -10.92 2.94 5.09
CA LEU A 9 -9.48 3.19 5.16
C LEU A 9 -8.81 2.22 6.13
N ALA A 10 -7.49 2.06 5.97
CA ALA A 10 -6.68 1.25 6.88
C ALA A 10 -5.67 2.11 7.65
N GLU A 11 -5.49 1.80 8.92
CA GLU A 11 -4.42 2.30 9.78
C GLU A 11 -3.16 1.43 9.59
N SER A 12 -1.98 2.03 9.65
CA SER A 12 -0.72 1.28 9.60
C SER A 12 -0.40 0.72 10.97
N VAL A 13 0.01 -0.54 10.99
CA VAL A 13 0.46 -1.24 12.21
C VAL A 13 1.79 -1.94 11.92
N ASP A 14 2.57 -2.17 12.97
CA ASP A 14 3.88 -2.83 12.88
C ASP A 14 3.78 -4.36 13.07
N ALA A 15 2.63 -4.86 13.50
CA ALA A 15 2.35 -6.30 13.65
C ALA A 15 0.87 -6.59 13.40
N LEU A 16 0.56 -7.84 13.05
CA LEU A 16 -0.83 -8.30 12.98
C LEU A 16 -1.47 -8.22 14.37
N PRO A 17 -2.77 -7.83 14.43
CA PRO A 17 -3.48 -7.76 15.69
C PRO A 17 -3.51 -9.13 16.38
N PRO A 18 -3.41 -9.16 17.72
CA PRO A 18 -3.54 -10.40 18.49
C PRO A 18 -5.00 -10.86 18.60
N GLY A 19 -5.17 -12.12 18.99
CA GLY A 19 -6.47 -12.72 19.27
C GLY A 19 -7.28 -13.06 18.03
N ASP A 20 -8.48 -13.58 18.27
CA ASP A 20 -9.42 -14.03 17.25
C ASP A 20 -10.31 -12.91 16.71
N GLY A 21 -11.17 -13.27 15.75
CA GLY A 21 -12.14 -12.35 15.17
C GLY A 21 -11.59 -11.45 14.07
N TRP A 22 -10.44 -11.79 13.51
CA TRP A 22 -9.82 -11.11 12.37
C TRP A 22 -9.81 -11.99 11.12
N ALA A 23 -10.00 -11.36 9.99
CA ALA A 23 -9.69 -11.91 8.68
C ALA A 23 -8.48 -11.16 8.12
N PHE A 24 -7.59 -11.90 7.48
CA PHE A 24 -6.35 -11.40 6.88
C PHE A 24 -6.41 -11.61 5.38
N GLU A 25 -6.03 -10.57 4.62
CA GLU A 25 -6.02 -10.57 3.17
C GLU A 25 -4.68 -10.05 2.65
N PRO A 26 -4.14 -10.60 1.54
CA PRO A 26 -3.01 -10.00 0.84
C PRO A 26 -3.32 -8.57 0.42
N LYS A 27 -2.41 -7.64 0.69
CA LYS A 27 -2.50 -6.25 0.26
C LYS A 27 -1.85 -6.09 -1.09
N PHE A 28 -2.68 -5.99 -2.12
CA PHE A 28 -2.23 -5.70 -3.47
C PHE A 28 -1.74 -4.26 -3.62
N ASP A 29 -0.76 -4.06 -4.48
CA ASP A 29 -0.32 -2.74 -4.95
C ASP A 29 -0.90 -2.45 -6.33
N GLY A 30 -1.90 -1.60 -6.38
CA GLY A 30 -2.65 -1.28 -7.57
C GLY A 30 -3.42 0.03 -7.44
N HIS A 31 -4.52 0.14 -8.17
CA HIS A 31 -5.45 1.26 -8.04
C HIS A 31 -6.75 0.81 -7.41
N ARG A 32 -7.04 1.30 -6.19
CA ARG A 32 -8.32 1.04 -5.56
C ARG A 32 -9.46 1.57 -6.40
N MET A 33 -10.45 0.73 -6.60
CA MET A 33 -11.59 1.01 -7.45
C MET A 33 -12.88 0.43 -6.84
N VAL A 34 -13.93 1.23 -6.88
CA VAL A 34 -15.30 0.76 -6.62
C VAL A 34 -15.95 0.47 -7.97
N VAL A 35 -16.49 -0.73 -8.10
CA VAL A 35 -17.27 -1.18 -9.26
C VAL A 35 -18.74 -1.11 -8.89
N LEU A 36 -19.54 -0.33 -9.62
CA LEU A 36 -20.98 -0.28 -9.47
C LEU A 36 -21.64 -0.81 -10.73
N ARG A 37 -22.42 -1.86 -10.62
CA ARG A 37 -23.27 -2.37 -11.70
C ARG A 37 -24.68 -1.82 -11.53
N ALA A 38 -24.97 -0.71 -12.21
CA ALA A 38 -26.29 -0.12 -12.28
C ALA A 38 -27.16 -0.82 -13.34
N ALA A 39 -28.47 -0.56 -13.33
CA ALA A 39 -29.36 -1.15 -14.33
C ALA A 39 -28.98 -0.79 -15.78
N ASP A 40 -28.49 0.43 -15.98
CA ASP A 40 -28.15 1.04 -17.26
C ASP A 40 -26.66 0.95 -17.63
N GLY A 41 -25.81 0.34 -16.77
CA GLY A 41 -24.41 0.21 -17.12
C GLY A 41 -23.48 -0.07 -15.93
N VAL A 42 -22.18 0.10 -16.19
CA VAL A 42 -21.11 -0.10 -15.21
C VAL A 42 -20.43 1.24 -14.94
N VAL A 43 -20.28 1.56 -13.68
CA VAL A 43 -19.50 2.71 -13.20
C VAL A 43 -18.26 2.19 -12.50
N LEU A 44 -17.09 2.71 -12.88
CA LEU A 44 -15.82 2.46 -12.20
C LEU A 44 -15.38 3.77 -11.54
N GLN A 45 -15.27 3.76 -10.22
CA GLN A 45 -14.90 4.91 -9.42
C GLN A 45 -13.56 4.68 -8.74
N ALA A 46 -12.60 5.56 -8.99
CA ALA A 46 -11.33 5.59 -8.27
C ALA A 46 -11.53 6.03 -6.80
N ARG A 47 -10.54 5.77 -5.94
CA ARG A 47 -10.56 6.19 -4.53
C ARG A 47 -10.87 7.68 -4.32
N SER A 48 -10.47 8.55 -5.26
CA SER A 48 -10.73 9.99 -5.21
C SER A 48 -12.17 10.39 -5.53
N GLY A 49 -13.05 9.45 -5.87
CA GLY A 49 -14.40 9.70 -6.38
C GLY A 49 -14.47 9.89 -7.91
N ARG A 50 -13.32 10.04 -8.59
CA ARG A 50 -13.27 10.23 -10.05
C ARG A 50 -13.76 8.99 -10.79
N LEU A 51 -14.60 9.18 -11.81
CA LEU A 51 -15.06 8.11 -12.68
C LEU A 51 -13.99 7.78 -13.74
N VAL A 52 -13.62 6.51 -13.87
CA VAL A 52 -12.47 6.05 -14.66
C VAL A 52 -12.82 4.93 -15.66
N ALA A 53 -14.09 4.68 -15.91
CA ALA A 53 -14.55 3.61 -16.80
C ALA A 53 -13.89 3.63 -18.19
N ARG A 54 -13.60 4.83 -18.72
CA ARG A 54 -12.92 4.99 -20.03
C ARG A 54 -11.53 4.36 -20.09
N ALA A 55 -10.80 4.34 -18.98
CA ALA A 55 -9.44 3.81 -18.90
C ALA A 55 -9.39 2.27 -18.82
N PHE A 56 -10.50 1.64 -18.40
CA PHE A 56 -10.58 0.20 -18.14
C PHE A 56 -11.77 -0.45 -18.86
N PRO A 57 -11.82 -0.41 -20.22
CA PRO A 57 -12.94 -0.97 -20.98
C PRO A 57 -13.10 -2.49 -20.81
N ASP A 58 -12.02 -3.22 -20.55
CA ASP A 58 -12.00 -4.63 -20.21
C ASP A 58 -12.71 -4.94 -18.89
N LEU A 59 -12.46 -4.14 -17.85
CA LEU A 59 -13.17 -4.29 -16.57
C LEU A 59 -14.64 -3.87 -16.66
N VAL A 60 -14.96 -2.87 -17.48
CA VAL A 60 -16.36 -2.51 -17.78
C VAL A 60 -17.09 -3.69 -18.41
N ALA A 61 -16.46 -4.34 -19.41
CA ALA A 61 -17.04 -5.49 -20.07
C ALA A 61 -17.23 -6.68 -19.11
N ALA A 62 -16.22 -6.96 -18.26
CA ALA A 62 -16.31 -8.02 -17.27
C ALA A 62 -17.39 -7.73 -16.20
N ALA A 63 -17.43 -6.51 -15.68
CA ALA A 63 -18.39 -6.13 -14.66
C ALA A 63 -19.85 -6.05 -15.17
N ALA A 64 -20.06 -6.02 -16.48
CA ALA A 64 -21.41 -6.10 -17.07
C ALA A 64 -22.11 -7.43 -16.76
N ALA A 65 -21.34 -8.50 -16.48
CA ALA A 65 -21.86 -9.82 -16.10
C ALA A 65 -22.38 -9.87 -14.63
N LEU A 66 -22.04 -8.87 -13.81
CA LEU A 66 -22.55 -8.78 -12.45
C LEU A 66 -24.06 -8.50 -12.44
N PRO A 67 -24.81 -9.04 -11.48
CA PRO A 67 -26.21 -8.66 -11.28
C PRO A 67 -26.36 -7.16 -11.06
N ALA A 68 -27.41 -6.57 -11.62
CA ALA A 68 -27.71 -5.15 -11.39
C ALA A 68 -27.89 -4.85 -9.89
N GLY A 69 -27.45 -3.68 -9.46
CA GLY A 69 -27.45 -3.29 -8.04
C GLY A 69 -26.30 -3.83 -7.22
N THR A 70 -25.28 -4.43 -7.88
CA THR A 70 -24.03 -4.86 -7.21
C THR A 70 -23.06 -3.69 -7.07
N VAL A 71 -22.45 -3.57 -5.89
CA VAL A 71 -21.35 -2.63 -5.62
C VAL A 71 -20.20 -3.36 -4.92
N LEU A 72 -19.05 -3.37 -5.59
CA LEU A 72 -17.81 -4.00 -5.09
C LEU A 72 -16.77 -2.94 -4.73
N ASP A 73 -15.97 -3.22 -3.73
CA ASP A 73 -14.73 -2.50 -3.41
C ASP A 73 -13.55 -3.44 -3.62
N GLY A 74 -12.53 -2.97 -4.32
CA GLY A 74 -11.42 -3.83 -4.72
C GLY A 74 -10.21 -3.03 -5.20
N GLU A 75 -9.20 -3.77 -5.67
CA GLU A 75 -7.98 -3.23 -6.25
C GLU A 75 -7.86 -3.67 -7.71
N VAL A 76 -7.56 -2.72 -8.59
CA VAL A 76 -7.20 -3.04 -9.98
C VAL A 76 -5.72 -3.30 -10.03
N VAL A 77 -5.34 -4.44 -10.57
CA VAL A 77 -3.96 -4.86 -10.77
C VAL A 77 -3.73 -5.27 -12.23
N VAL A 78 -2.49 -5.21 -12.66
CA VAL A 78 -2.02 -5.82 -13.90
C VAL A 78 -0.96 -6.84 -13.52
N TRP A 79 -1.05 -8.04 -14.07
CA TRP A 79 -0.07 -9.10 -13.85
C TRP A 79 0.92 -9.13 -15.00
N HIS A 80 2.21 -9.17 -14.66
CA HIS A 80 3.31 -9.35 -15.59
C HIS A 80 4.30 -10.35 -14.97
N ASP A 81 4.59 -11.44 -15.68
CA ASP A 81 5.52 -12.49 -15.24
C ASP A 81 5.26 -13.00 -13.81
N GLY A 82 3.98 -13.23 -13.46
CA GLY A 82 3.58 -13.74 -12.14
C GLY A 82 3.62 -12.72 -11.00
N ARG A 83 3.86 -11.43 -11.30
CA ARG A 83 3.90 -10.34 -10.32
C ARG A 83 2.89 -9.24 -10.68
N THR A 84 2.44 -8.49 -9.68
CA THR A 84 1.70 -7.26 -9.93
C THR A 84 2.65 -6.15 -10.41
N ASP A 85 2.23 -5.46 -11.48
CA ASP A 85 2.95 -4.31 -12.06
C ASP A 85 2.16 -3.02 -11.83
N PHE A 86 2.55 -2.27 -10.82
CA PHE A 86 1.93 -0.98 -10.49
C PHE A 86 2.13 0.07 -11.61
N ALA A 87 3.30 0.08 -12.27
CA ALA A 87 3.56 1.00 -13.37
C ALA A 87 2.61 0.73 -14.56
N ALA A 88 2.32 -0.54 -14.85
CA ALA A 88 1.34 -0.92 -15.85
C ALA A 88 -0.07 -0.42 -15.49
N VAL A 89 -0.49 -0.55 -14.22
CA VAL A 89 -1.78 0.00 -13.75
C VAL A 89 -1.82 1.52 -13.92
N GLN A 90 -0.73 2.22 -13.59
CA GLN A 90 -0.64 3.68 -13.80
C GLN A 90 -0.74 4.06 -15.29
N ARG A 91 -0.02 3.34 -16.17
CA ARG A 91 -0.13 3.55 -17.63
C ARG A 91 -1.56 3.36 -18.12
N ARG A 92 -2.27 2.34 -17.62
CA ARG A 92 -3.69 2.11 -17.91
C ARG A 92 -4.55 3.29 -17.46
N ALA A 93 -4.42 3.72 -16.22
CA ALA A 93 -5.20 4.81 -15.63
C ALA A 93 -4.96 6.18 -16.29
N ALA A 94 -3.79 6.37 -16.91
CA ALA A 94 -3.41 7.59 -17.64
C ALA A 94 -3.87 7.61 -19.10
N ALA A 95 -4.58 6.58 -19.61
CA ALA A 95 -5.05 6.53 -21.00
C ALA A 95 -5.99 7.70 -21.32
N ALA A 96 -5.52 8.64 -22.13
CA ALA A 96 -6.24 9.88 -22.45
C ALA A 96 -7.36 9.70 -23.49
N SER A 97 -7.32 8.63 -24.30
CA SER A 97 -8.29 8.39 -25.37
C SER A 97 -8.82 6.95 -25.39
N ALA A 98 -10.02 6.76 -25.91
CA ALA A 98 -10.64 5.44 -26.02
C ALA A 98 -9.85 4.45 -26.92
N PRO A 99 -9.26 4.84 -28.06
CA PRO A 99 -8.38 3.95 -28.82
C PRO A 99 -7.16 3.50 -28.03
N ARG A 100 -6.50 4.43 -27.30
CA ARG A 100 -5.35 4.11 -26.46
C ARG A 100 -5.74 3.18 -25.30
N ALA A 101 -6.87 3.43 -24.64
CA ALA A 101 -7.37 2.59 -23.57
C ALA A 101 -7.64 1.14 -24.05
N ARG A 102 -8.25 0.98 -25.24
CA ARG A 102 -8.47 -0.34 -25.84
C ARG A 102 -7.17 -1.04 -26.24
N ALA A 103 -6.19 -0.31 -26.76
CA ALA A 103 -4.86 -0.87 -27.07
C ALA A 103 -4.17 -1.37 -25.80
N LEU A 104 -4.13 -0.54 -24.76
CA LEU A 104 -3.54 -0.91 -23.47
C LEU A 104 -4.31 -2.05 -22.78
N ALA A 105 -5.63 -2.15 -22.94
CA ALA A 105 -6.41 -3.26 -22.40
C ALA A 105 -6.00 -4.62 -23.00
N ARG A 106 -5.57 -4.65 -24.27
CA ARG A 106 -5.03 -5.87 -24.92
C ARG A 106 -3.59 -6.17 -24.50
N GLU A 107 -2.76 -5.12 -24.39
CA GLU A 107 -1.34 -5.23 -24.02
C GLU A 107 -1.16 -5.57 -22.54
N LEU A 108 -1.93 -4.93 -21.68
CA LEU A 108 -1.84 -4.96 -20.22
C LEU A 108 -3.23 -5.23 -19.63
N PRO A 109 -3.78 -6.44 -19.79
CA PRO A 109 -5.13 -6.75 -19.28
C PRO A 109 -5.22 -6.52 -17.78
N ALA A 110 -6.28 -5.85 -17.35
CA ALA A 110 -6.50 -5.57 -15.94
C ALA A 110 -7.25 -6.72 -15.27
N SER A 111 -6.87 -7.02 -14.04
CA SER A 111 -7.59 -7.89 -13.11
C SER A 111 -8.15 -7.05 -11.96
N TYR A 112 -9.27 -7.47 -11.42
CA TYR A 112 -9.93 -6.81 -10.29
C TYR A 112 -9.99 -7.76 -9.10
N ALA A 113 -9.22 -7.45 -8.07
CA ALA A 113 -9.13 -8.17 -6.81
C ALA A 113 -10.16 -7.58 -5.83
N ALA A 114 -11.35 -8.15 -5.77
CA ALA A 114 -12.43 -7.68 -4.92
C ALA A 114 -12.23 -8.12 -3.46
N PHE A 115 -12.31 -7.20 -2.53
CA PHE A 115 -12.11 -7.47 -1.10
C PHE A 115 -13.32 -7.07 -0.23
N ASP A 116 -14.36 -6.45 -0.80
CA ASP A 116 -15.62 -6.20 -0.08
C ASP A 116 -16.82 -6.10 -1.05
N LEU A 117 -18.01 -6.46 -0.54
CA LEU A 117 -19.29 -6.33 -1.22
C LEU A 117 -20.15 -5.33 -0.45
N LEU A 118 -20.43 -4.18 -1.08
CA LEU A 118 -21.12 -3.07 -0.42
C LEU A 118 -22.63 -3.07 -0.68
N ALA A 119 -23.05 -3.64 -1.83
CA ALA A 119 -24.46 -3.84 -2.16
C ALA A 119 -24.65 -5.05 -3.06
N GLU A 120 -25.77 -5.73 -2.95
CA GLU A 120 -26.21 -6.87 -3.75
C GLU A 120 -27.68 -6.72 -4.11
N GLY A 121 -28.02 -6.77 -5.40
CA GLY A 121 -29.41 -6.58 -5.86
C GLY A 121 -30.04 -5.25 -5.42
N GLY A 122 -29.20 -4.21 -5.26
CA GLY A 122 -29.65 -2.90 -4.76
C GLY A 122 -29.71 -2.77 -3.22
N THR A 123 -29.66 -3.88 -2.49
CA THR A 123 -29.63 -3.88 -1.01
C THR A 123 -28.28 -3.43 -0.48
N ASP A 124 -28.25 -2.43 0.39
CA ASP A 124 -27.03 -1.95 1.05
C ASP A 124 -26.59 -2.92 2.14
N LEU A 125 -25.38 -3.50 1.98
CA LEU A 125 -24.82 -4.50 2.89
C LEU A 125 -23.80 -3.91 3.88
N ARG A 126 -23.45 -2.62 3.78
CA ARG A 126 -22.36 -2.02 4.56
C ARG A 126 -22.52 -2.13 6.07
N ARG A 127 -23.75 -2.26 6.57
CA ARG A 127 -24.03 -2.44 8.00
C ARG A 127 -23.83 -3.87 8.49
N LEU A 128 -23.80 -4.86 7.60
CA LEU A 128 -23.60 -6.25 7.94
C LEU A 128 -22.14 -6.49 8.41
N PRO A 129 -21.92 -7.56 9.22
CA PRO A 129 -20.58 -8.02 9.54
C PRO A 129 -19.74 -8.33 8.29
N TYR A 130 -18.42 -8.08 8.36
CA TYR A 130 -17.52 -8.39 7.25
C TYR A 130 -17.60 -9.86 6.82
N ALA A 131 -17.69 -10.79 7.78
CA ALA A 131 -17.81 -12.22 7.49
C ALA A 131 -18.98 -12.54 6.56
N GLU A 132 -20.13 -11.88 6.76
CA GLU A 132 -21.31 -12.07 5.91
C GLU A 132 -21.12 -11.46 4.53
N ARG A 133 -20.62 -10.22 4.45
CA ARG A 133 -20.31 -9.57 3.17
C ARG A 133 -19.29 -10.36 2.36
N ARG A 134 -18.26 -10.89 3.03
CA ARG A 134 -17.23 -11.75 2.42
C ARG A 134 -17.82 -13.05 1.86
N SER A 135 -18.66 -13.74 2.61
CA SER A 135 -19.32 -14.95 2.15
C SER A 135 -20.17 -14.70 0.89
N ARG A 136 -20.91 -13.59 0.87
CA ARG A 136 -21.70 -13.17 -0.31
C ARG A 136 -20.81 -12.83 -1.48
N LEU A 137 -19.72 -12.08 -1.26
CA LEU A 137 -18.72 -11.72 -2.29
C LEU A 137 -18.18 -12.97 -3.00
N VAL A 138 -17.75 -13.96 -2.22
CA VAL A 138 -17.20 -15.21 -2.78
C VAL A 138 -18.24 -15.94 -3.62
N ARG A 139 -19.47 -16.09 -3.12
CA ARG A 139 -20.56 -16.73 -3.88
C ARG A 139 -20.90 -15.97 -5.15
N LEU A 140 -20.91 -14.65 -5.10
CA LEU A 140 -21.23 -13.79 -6.25
C LEU A 140 -20.19 -13.93 -7.37
N LEU A 141 -18.90 -13.96 -7.02
CA LEU A 141 -17.82 -13.97 -8.00
C LEU A 141 -17.38 -15.35 -8.46
N ALA A 142 -17.67 -16.41 -7.69
CA ALA A 142 -17.28 -17.79 -8.02
C ALA A 142 -17.65 -18.25 -9.44
N PRO A 143 -18.87 -17.98 -9.95
CA PRO A 143 -19.24 -18.40 -11.32
C PRO A 143 -18.65 -17.53 -12.43
N LEU A 144 -18.11 -16.35 -12.12
CA LEU A 144 -17.64 -15.40 -13.12
C LEU A 144 -16.18 -15.64 -13.51
N GLY A 145 -15.33 -16.01 -12.53
CA GLY A 145 -13.90 -16.21 -12.75
C GLY A 145 -13.16 -14.91 -13.12
N PRO A 146 -11.91 -15.02 -13.63
CA PRO A 146 -11.13 -13.86 -14.05
C PRO A 146 -11.86 -13.07 -15.17
N PRO A 147 -11.69 -11.74 -15.20
CA PRO A 147 -10.75 -10.93 -14.39
C PRO A 147 -11.31 -10.45 -13.05
N LEU A 148 -12.54 -10.82 -12.66
CA LEU A 148 -13.16 -10.42 -11.40
C LEU A 148 -13.02 -11.56 -10.39
N GLN A 149 -12.19 -11.37 -9.37
CA GLN A 149 -11.92 -12.41 -8.38
C GLN A 149 -11.96 -11.86 -6.96
N PRO A 150 -12.45 -12.63 -5.97
CA PRO A 150 -12.29 -12.25 -4.58
C PRO A 150 -10.83 -12.43 -4.16
N VAL A 151 -10.26 -11.48 -3.41
CA VAL A 151 -8.93 -11.64 -2.78
C VAL A 151 -8.93 -12.90 -1.91
N PRO A 152 -7.83 -13.67 -1.81
CA PRO A 152 -7.69 -14.69 -0.79
C PRO A 152 -7.91 -14.11 0.61
N SER A 153 -8.47 -14.89 1.51
CA SER A 153 -8.67 -14.49 2.91
C SER A 153 -8.53 -15.69 3.83
N THR A 154 -7.88 -15.48 4.98
CA THR A 154 -7.76 -16.49 6.04
C THR A 154 -8.08 -15.88 7.39
N THR A 155 -8.57 -16.68 8.32
CA THR A 155 -8.69 -16.33 9.74
C THR A 155 -7.54 -16.91 10.56
N ASP A 156 -6.72 -17.77 9.95
CA ASP A 156 -5.55 -18.35 10.59
C ASP A 156 -4.37 -17.38 10.49
N ARG A 157 -3.88 -16.98 11.66
CA ARG A 157 -2.76 -16.04 11.78
C ARG A 157 -1.44 -16.60 11.26
N ALA A 158 -1.22 -17.92 11.37
CA ALA A 158 -0.01 -18.56 10.89
C ALA A 158 0.04 -18.54 9.36
N THR A 159 -1.05 -18.88 8.69
CA THR A 159 -1.22 -18.75 7.24
C THR A 159 -1.03 -17.30 6.78
N ALA A 160 -1.56 -16.33 7.51
CA ALA A 160 -1.38 -14.92 7.18
C ALA A 160 0.10 -14.48 7.26
N LEU A 161 0.85 -14.94 8.27
CA LEU A 161 2.27 -14.66 8.40
C LEU A 161 3.11 -15.36 7.31
N ASP A 162 2.71 -16.57 6.91
CA ASP A 162 3.33 -17.24 5.76
C ASP A 162 3.11 -16.44 4.46
N TRP A 163 1.90 -15.97 4.21
CA TRP A 163 1.62 -15.07 3.08
C TRP A 163 2.44 -13.77 3.15
N TYR A 164 2.57 -13.20 4.36
CA TYR A 164 3.42 -12.03 4.55
C TYR A 164 4.85 -12.29 4.15
N GLY A 165 5.44 -13.43 4.48
CA GLY A 165 6.81 -13.80 4.11
C GLY A 165 6.99 -14.14 2.62
N THR A 166 6.03 -14.83 2.01
CA THR A 166 6.20 -15.48 0.70
C THR A 166 5.67 -14.69 -0.48
N LEU A 167 4.56 -13.93 -0.30
CA LEU A 167 3.89 -13.26 -1.43
C LEU A 167 4.57 -11.97 -1.91
N THR A 168 5.63 -11.50 -1.25
CA THR A 168 6.41 -10.33 -1.69
C THR A 168 6.98 -10.54 -3.09
N ALA A 169 7.40 -11.76 -3.41
CA ALA A 169 7.89 -12.13 -4.74
C ALA A 169 6.83 -11.89 -5.85
N SER A 170 5.55 -11.99 -5.52
CA SER A 170 4.42 -11.72 -6.42
C SER A 170 3.97 -10.26 -6.42
N GLY A 171 4.69 -9.34 -5.79
CA GLY A 171 4.36 -7.92 -5.73
C GLY A 171 3.27 -7.56 -4.72
N ILE A 172 3.04 -8.41 -3.72
CA ILE A 172 2.11 -8.13 -2.61
C ILE A 172 2.82 -7.25 -1.57
N GLU A 173 2.24 -6.09 -1.25
CA GLU A 173 2.84 -5.09 -0.33
C GLU A 173 2.77 -5.46 1.15
N GLY A 174 2.03 -6.50 1.52
CA GLY A 174 1.78 -6.87 2.91
C GLY A 174 0.40 -7.47 3.11
N LEU A 175 -0.23 -7.18 4.24
CA LEU A 175 -1.54 -7.69 4.62
C LEU A 175 -2.51 -6.59 5.03
N VAL A 176 -3.80 -6.85 4.88
CA VAL A 176 -4.89 -6.08 5.48
C VAL A 176 -5.61 -6.99 6.47
N ALA A 177 -5.80 -6.51 7.70
CA ALA A 177 -6.62 -7.20 8.71
C ALA A 177 -7.96 -6.47 8.87
N LYS A 178 -9.04 -7.24 8.88
CA LYS A 178 -10.42 -6.76 9.03
C LYS A 178 -11.11 -7.51 10.15
N ARG A 179 -11.87 -6.80 10.99
CA ARG A 179 -12.73 -7.45 12.00
C ARG A 179 -13.84 -8.22 11.31
N LEU A 180 -14.00 -9.50 11.67
CA LEU A 180 -15.05 -10.36 11.11
C LEU A 180 -16.47 -9.83 11.39
N ASP A 181 -16.68 -9.24 12.56
CA ASP A 181 -17.92 -8.61 13.00
C ASP A 181 -18.08 -7.15 12.55
N GLY A 182 -17.04 -6.58 11.92
CA GLY A 182 -16.98 -5.16 11.58
C GLY A 182 -17.88 -4.77 10.41
N PRO A 183 -18.65 -3.67 10.53
CA PRO A 183 -19.34 -3.08 9.41
C PRO A 183 -18.37 -2.34 8.46
N TYR A 184 -18.79 -2.09 7.24
CA TYR A 184 -18.04 -1.24 6.30
C TYR A 184 -18.33 0.25 6.59
N ARG A 185 -17.28 1.02 6.91
CA ARG A 185 -17.40 2.44 7.24
C ARG A 185 -16.56 3.29 6.28
N GLY A 186 -17.22 3.90 5.32
CA GLY A 186 -16.58 4.84 4.38
C GLY A 186 -15.92 6.01 5.10
N GLY A 187 -14.74 6.43 4.62
CA GLY A 187 -13.97 7.54 5.19
C GLY A 187 -13.31 7.25 6.55
N ARG A 188 -13.52 6.08 7.14
CA ARG A 188 -13.00 5.71 8.48
C ARG A 188 -11.90 4.68 8.38
N ARG A 189 -10.90 4.78 9.29
CA ARG A 189 -9.80 3.79 9.44
C ARG A 189 -10.25 2.66 10.34
N THR A 190 -11.01 1.73 9.78
CA THR A 190 -11.54 0.55 10.51
C THR A 190 -10.78 -0.74 10.19
N TRP A 191 -9.91 -0.73 9.20
CA TRP A 191 -9.02 -1.82 8.85
C TRP A 191 -7.61 -1.54 9.34
N LEU A 192 -6.80 -2.58 9.48
CA LEU A 192 -5.38 -2.46 9.78
C LEU A 192 -4.58 -2.93 8.57
N LYS A 193 -3.44 -2.31 8.29
CA LYS A 193 -2.52 -2.73 7.24
C LYS A 193 -1.12 -2.92 7.80
N LEU A 194 -0.61 -4.12 7.64
CA LEU A 194 0.79 -4.47 7.86
C LEU A 194 1.48 -4.47 6.49
N ARG A 195 2.41 -3.56 6.27
CA ARG A 195 3.16 -3.50 5.03
C ARG A 195 4.52 -4.13 5.21
N HIS A 196 5.03 -4.76 4.13
CA HIS A 196 6.45 -4.99 4.04
C HIS A 196 7.14 -3.63 4.10
N SER A 197 7.99 -3.48 5.06
CA SER A 197 9.00 -2.44 5.05
C SER A 197 10.27 -3.14 4.59
N ASP A 198 10.76 -2.77 3.41
CA ASP A 198 12.13 -3.10 3.06
C ASP A 198 13.02 -2.38 4.07
N THR A 199 13.35 -3.08 5.15
CA THR A 199 14.39 -2.60 6.06
C THR A 199 15.72 -3.04 5.49
N ARG A 200 16.64 -2.10 5.39
CA ARG A 200 18.03 -2.33 4.99
C ARG A 200 18.95 -1.81 6.06
N ASP A 201 20.05 -2.47 6.24
CA ASP A 201 21.13 -1.94 7.04
C ASP A 201 21.80 -0.80 6.26
N ALA A 202 21.90 0.37 6.87
CA ALA A 202 22.49 1.57 6.28
C ALA A 202 23.61 2.09 7.19
N GLN A 203 24.67 2.59 6.59
CA GLN A 203 25.76 3.23 7.33
C GLN A 203 25.37 4.64 7.70
N VAL A 204 25.58 5.02 8.96
CA VAL A 204 25.35 6.40 9.42
C VAL A 204 26.60 7.22 9.07
N VAL A 205 26.45 8.17 8.16
CA VAL A 205 27.53 9.07 7.70
C VAL A 205 27.44 10.47 8.27
N GLY A 206 26.33 10.78 8.95
CA GLY A 206 26.12 12.10 9.54
C GLY A 206 24.80 12.22 10.27
N PHE A 207 24.57 13.39 10.85
CA PHE A 207 23.32 13.71 11.52
C PHE A 207 23.01 15.21 11.46
N THR A 208 21.74 15.55 11.62
CA THR A 208 21.28 16.93 11.76
C THR A 208 20.95 17.22 13.24
N GLY A 209 21.04 18.48 13.64
CA GLY A 209 20.84 18.90 15.03
C GLY A 209 22.14 19.10 15.78
N ALA A 210 22.06 19.27 17.10
CA ALA A 210 23.24 19.50 17.93
C ALA A 210 23.93 18.19 18.33
N VAL A 211 25.23 18.24 18.62
CA VAL A 211 25.97 17.13 19.25
C VAL A 211 25.27 16.77 20.55
N GLY A 212 25.00 15.48 20.75
CA GLY A 212 24.26 14.97 21.90
C GLY A 212 22.72 15.15 21.82
N ALA A 213 22.21 15.83 20.76
CA ALA A 213 20.78 15.97 20.52
C ALA A 213 20.45 15.83 19.01
N PRO A 214 20.77 14.70 18.37
CA PRO A 214 20.56 14.48 16.95
C PRO A 214 19.06 14.51 16.62
N ARG A 215 18.72 15.18 15.52
CA ARG A 215 17.33 15.30 15.07
C ARG A 215 16.96 14.25 14.02
N ALA A 216 17.84 14.03 13.06
CA ALA A 216 17.71 13.01 12.03
C ALA A 216 19.11 12.50 11.64
N LEU A 217 19.19 11.29 11.11
CA LEU A 217 20.42 10.71 10.61
C LEU A 217 20.56 10.95 9.10
N VAL A 218 21.81 11.03 8.64
CA VAL A 218 22.16 10.93 7.23
C VAL A 218 22.81 9.56 7.05
N VAL A 219 22.25 8.77 6.14
CA VAL A 219 22.62 7.36 5.98
C VAL A 219 22.93 7.05 4.53
N VAL A 220 23.82 6.09 4.31
CA VAL A 220 24.11 5.52 2.99
C VAL A 220 23.67 4.06 3.00
N VAL A 221 22.74 3.72 2.10
CA VAL A 221 22.29 2.35 1.91
C VAL A 221 23.26 1.66 0.93
N PRO A 222 23.79 0.47 1.25
CA PRO A 222 24.67 -0.27 0.35
C PRO A 222 24.01 -0.49 -1.02
N GLY A 223 24.71 -0.12 -2.07
CA GLY A 223 24.25 -0.22 -3.47
C GLY A 223 23.60 1.04 -4.04
N ASP A 224 23.13 1.98 -3.21
CA ASP A 224 22.50 3.23 -3.71
C ASP A 224 23.50 4.42 -3.81
N GLY A 225 24.64 4.32 -3.10
CA GLY A 225 25.80 5.22 -3.21
C GLY A 225 25.59 6.68 -2.76
N SER A 226 24.36 7.17 -2.62
CA SER A 226 24.05 8.54 -2.25
C SER A 226 23.54 8.66 -0.81
N PRO A 227 23.96 9.70 -0.05
CA PRO A 227 23.43 9.97 1.27
C PRO A 227 21.94 10.28 1.23
N VAL A 228 21.18 9.73 2.18
CA VAL A 228 19.74 9.95 2.34
C VAL A 228 19.47 10.47 3.75
N LEU A 229 18.64 11.52 3.86
CA LEU A 229 18.17 12.03 5.14
C LEU A 229 17.02 11.15 5.66
N THR A 230 17.13 10.70 6.93
CA THR A 230 16.01 10.00 7.57
C THR A 230 14.90 10.97 7.97
N THR A 231 13.71 10.45 8.22
CA THR A 231 12.70 11.20 8.98
C THR A 231 13.22 11.54 10.38
N PRO A 232 12.68 12.58 11.04
CA PRO A 232 13.08 12.92 12.41
C PRO A 232 13.01 11.71 13.36
N LEU A 233 14.05 11.54 14.18
CA LEU A 233 14.14 10.43 15.12
C LEU A 233 13.06 10.52 16.22
N GLY A 234 12.43 9.40 16.52
CA GLY A 234 11.59 9.27 17.72
C GLY A 234 12.40 9.41 19.01
N ALA A 235 11.75 9.67 20.13
CA ALA A 235 12.41 9.98 21.41
C ALA A 235 13.41 8.88 21.84
N GLY A 236 13.07 7.60 21.70
CA GLY A 236 13.95 6.47 22.05
C GLY A 236 15.22 6.44 21.20
N LEU A 237 15.05 6.43 19.86
CA LEU A 237 16.19 6.45 18.94
C LEU A 237 17.04 7.70 19.06
N ARG A 238 16.46 8.85 19.38
CA ARG A 238 17.21 10.09 19.62
C ARG A 238 18.11 9.97 20.84
N ALA A 239 17.60 9.40 21.93
CA ALA A 239 18.39 9.18 23.14
C ALA A 239 19.52 8.16 22.87
N GLU A 240 19.24 7.10 22.15
CA GLU A 240 20.23 6.08 21.75
C GLU A 240 21.29 6.70 20.81
N ALA A 241 20.89 7.44 19.80
CA ALA A 241 21.80 8.15 18.90
C ALA A 241 22.70 9.15 19.63
N ALA A 242 22.17 9.87 20.63
CA ALA A 242 22.94 10.81 21.43
C ALA A 242 24.11 10.16 22.18
N VAL A 243 23.99 8.86 22.49
CA VAL A 243 25.04 8.08 23.18
C VAL A 243 25.98 7.40 22.20
N LEU A 244 25.46 6.87 21.07
CA LEU A 244 26.20 6.02 20.17
C LEU A 244 26.97 6.80 19.10
N LEU A 245 26.50 7.99 18.70
CA LEU A 245 27.16 8.75 17.62
C LEU A 245 28.51 9.27 18.08
N PRO A 246 29.59 9.04 17.32
CA PRO A 246 30.90 9.61 17.61
C PRO A 246 30.89 11.13 17.42
N ALA A 247 31.94 11.78 17.91
CA ALA A 247 32.15 13.21 17.65
C ALA A 247 32.24 13.48 16.14
N PRO A 248 31.57 14.50 15.61
CA PRO A 248 31.65 14.85 14.20
C PRO A 248 33.06 15.30 13.82
N THR A 249 33.41 15.17 12.53
CA THR A 249 34.72 15.57 11.99
C THR A 249 34.99 17.07 12.05
N GLY A 250 33.94 17.88 12.22
CA GLY A 250 33.97 19.33 12.09
C GLY A 250 33.64 19.80 10.66
N GLU A 251 33.47 18.89 9.73
CA GLU A 251 33.01 19.17 8.37
C GLU A 251 31.48 19.19 8.32
N GLU A 252 30.93 20.02 7.45
CA GLU A 252 29.50 20.04 7.12
C GLU A 252 29.27 19.48 5.72
N GLY A 253 28.29 18.59 5.59
CA GLY A 253 27.79 18.09 4.32
C GLY A 253 26.40 18.64 4.03
N VAL A 254 25.91 18.46 2.80
CA VAL A 254 24.56 18.82 2.39
C VAL A 254 23.87 17.60 1.82
N VAL A 255 22.62 17.36 2.24
CA VAL A 255 21.79 16.27 1.75
C VAL A 255 20.42 16.80 1.34
N THR A 256 19.88 16.29 0.23
CA THR A 256 18.52 16.65 -0.19
C THR A 256 17.49 15.82 0.59
N GLY A 257 16.69 16.48 1.41
CA GLY A 257 15.61 15.85 2.16
C GLY A 257 14.27 15.92 1.41
N VAL A 258 13.50 14.83 1.46
CA VAL A 258 12.19 14.77 0.80
C VAL A 258 11.22 15.78 1.43
N GLY A 259 10.78 16.76 0.63
CA GLY A 259 9.83 17.81 1.06
C GLY A 259 10.43 18.94 1.88
N VAL A 260 11.75 18.92 2.15
CA VAL A 260 12.44 19.95 2.93
C VAL A 260 13.62 20.62 2.19
N GLY A 261 13.95 20.15 0.98
CA GLY A 261 15.05 20.70 0.18
C GLY A 261 16.44 20.31 0.70
N GLU A 262 17.43 21.16 0.45
CA GLU A 262 18.80 20.96 0.92
C GLU A 262 18.91 21.20 2.43
N VAL A 263 19.50 20.24 3.14
CA VAL A 263 19.65 20.27 4.59
C VAL A 263 21.13 20.08 4.93
N PRO A 264 21.77 21.02 5.67
CA PRO A 264 23.12 20.83 6.17
C PRO A 264 23.15 19.76 7.27
N TYR A 265 24.21 18.97 7.33
CA TYR A 265 24.42 17.96 8.34
C TYR A 265 25.88 17.90 8.81
N GLN A 266 26.10 17.42 10.02
CA GLN A 266 27.43 17.19 10.57
C GLN A 266 27.95 15.85 10.10
N VAL A 267 29.15 15.83 9.50
CA VAL A 267 29.79 14.62 8.96
C VAL A 267 30.43 13.80 10.08
N LEU A 268 30.22 12.52 10.05
CA LEU A 268 30.84 11.55 10.99
C LEU A 268 32.10 10.92 10.38
N PRO A 269 33.08 10.51 11.22
CA PRO A 269 34.25 9.79 10.72
C PRO A 269 33.87 8.47 10.07
N LEU A 270 34.63 8.08 9.04
CA LEU A 270 34.40 6.85 8.28
C LEU A 270 34.84 5.60 9.06
N GLU A 271 35.71 5.75 10.06
CA GLU A 271 36.16 4.63 10.90
C GLU A 271 35.14 4.36 12.03
N GLY A 272 34.77 3.08 12.23
CA GLY A 272 33.80 2.68 13.25
C GLY A 272 32.39 3.10 12.95
N GLN A 273 32.01 3.16 11.68
CA GLN A 273 30.66 3.58 11.28
C GLN A 273 29.58 2.74 11.92
N LEU A 274 28.65 3.43 12.56
CA LEU A 274 27.43 2.85 13.07
C LEU A 274 26.52 2.38 11.94
N VAL A 275 25.93 1.23 12.12
CA VAL A 275 24.90 0.70 11.23
C VAL A 275 23.54 0.92 11.88
N VAL A 276 22.61 1.42 11.10
CA VAL A 276 21.22 1.57 11.49
C VAL A 276 20.33 0.82 10.51
N GLU A 277 19.40 0.07 11.02
CA GLU A 277 18.34 -0.49 10.20
C GLU A 277 17.40 0.64 9.80
N VAL A 278 17.24 0.86 8.49
CA VAL A 278 16.34 1.87 7.93
C VAL A 278 15.21 1.22 7.16
N ARG A 279 14.02 1.77 7.32
CA ARG A 279 12.86 1.45 6.50
C ARG A 279 12.80 2.40 5.33
N GLN A 280 12.95 1.89 4.11
CA GLN A 280 12.77 2.68 2.91
C GLN A 280 11.29 2.79 2.55
N ARG A 281 10.84 4.00 2.25
CA ARG A 281 9.49 4.25 1.75
C ARG A 281 9.60 4.99 0.41
N SER A 282 9.06 4.39 -0.64
CA SER A 282 8.90 5.10 -1.90
C SER A 282 7.85 6.20 -1.74
N THR A 283 8.19 7.41 -2.14
CA THR A 283 7.22 8.51 -2.22
C THR A 283 6.49 8.47 -3.56
N ARG A 284 5.34 9.14 -3.66
CA ARG A 284 4.54 9.25 -4.90
C ARG A 284 5.31 9.86 -6.09
N HIS A 285 6.48 10.41 -5.87
CA HIS A 285 7.32 11.07 -6.89
C HIS A 285 8.65 10.34 -7.14
N GLY A 286 8.76 9.07 -6.72
CA GLY A 286 9.97 8.27 -6.94
C GLY A 286 11.16 8.62 -6.04
N ALA A 287 11.03 9.59 -5.14
CA ALA A 287 12.04 9.87 -4.15
C ALA A 287 11.93 8.88 -2.97
N PHE A 288 13.06 8.47 -2.41
CA PHE A 288 13.10 7.58 -1.25
C PHE A 288 13.18 8.41 0.04
N SER A 289 12.31 8.11 0.99
CA SER A 289 12.49 8.55 2.37
C SER A 289 12.97 7.36 3.21
N ALA A 290 13.93 7.58 4.08
CA ALA A 290 14.40 6.60 5.04
C ALA A 290 13.84 6.92 6.43
N GLU A 291 13.37 5.91 7.15
CA GLU A 291 12.99 5.98 8.56
C GLU A 291 13.94 5.09 9.35
N ALA A 292 14.67 5.64 10.30
CA ALA A 292 15.52 4.84 11.19
C ALA A 292 14.64 4.00 12.12
N VAL A 293 14.95 2.70 12.22
CA VAL A 293 14.18 1.72 13.01
C VAL A 293 14.92 1.37 14.29
N ARG A 294 16.19 1.00 14.21
CA ARG A 294 17.06 0.66 15.33
C ARG A 294 18.53 0.68 14.94
N PHE A 295 19.42 0.89 15.87
CA PHE A 295 20.85 0.65 15.68
C PHE A 295 21.15 -0.87 15.72
N ARG A 296 22.21 -1.27 15.02
CA ARG A 296 22.67 -2.67 14.93
C ARG A 296 23.91 -2.88 15.79
#